data_3544f92ba79cae1e29d86dea5475a173
#
_entry.id   3544f92ba79cae1e29d86dea5475a173
#
_cell.length_a   1.000
_cell.length_b   1.000
_cell.length_c   1.000
_cell.angle_alpha   90.00
_cell.angle_beta   90.00
_cell.angle_gamma   90.00
#
_symmetry.space_group_name_H-M   'P 1'
#
loop_
_entity.id
_entity.type
_entity.pdbx_description
1 polymer ?
#
loop_
_entity_poly.entity_id
_entity_poly.type
_entity_poly.pdbx_seq_one_letter_code
_entity_poly.pdbx_strand_id
1 'polypeptide(L)'
;HNGRRRQRQMCIRDSGNMGHRPGVKGGYFPVPPVDSGQDIRSEMVSVLSDMNVPMEKHHHEVAPAQHELGLKFGTLIDTADNVQLYKYAVHMVAHSYGKTSTFMPKPVAGDNGSGMHVHQSIWKSGKPLFAGNEYADLSETALFYIGGIIKHAKAINAFTNPSTNSYKRLVPGFEAPVLLAYSSRNRSASCRIPFAQSSSGKRVEIRFP
;
A
#
# COMPACT_ATOMS: atom_id res chain seq x y z
N HIS A 1 13.62 -16.44 -4.41
CA HIS A 1 12.78 -15.77 -3.41
C HIS A 1 12.51 -14.34 -3.86
N ASN A 2 11.24 -14.01 -4.10
CA ASN A 2 10.80 -12.66 -4.41
C ASN A 2 10.28 -12.03 -3.12
N GLY A 3 11.08 -11.14 -2.49
CA GLY A 3 10.64 -10.40 -1.32
C GLY A 3 9.69 -9.27 -1.73
N ARG A 4 8.52 -9.17 -1.11
CA ARG A 4 7.54 -8.11 -1.37
C ARG A 4 7.13 -7.45 -0.07
N ARG A 5 7.22 -6.12 -0.02
CA ARG A 5 6.50 -5.30 0.96
C ARG A 5 5.18 -4.87 0.36
N ARG A 6 4.10 -5.00 1.11
CA ARG A 6 2.79 -4.47 0.74
C ARG A 6 2.34 -3.46 1.78
N GLN A 7 1.96 -2.30 1.31
CA GLN A 7 1.30 -1.27 2.11
C GLN A 7 -0.15 -1.16 1.64
N ARG A 8 -1.11 -1.27 2.56
CA ARG A 8 -2.53 -1.10 2.24
C ARG A 8 -3.12 0.07 2.98
N GLN A 9 -3.79 0.90 2.23
CA GLN A 9 -4.61 1.98 2.75
C GLN A 9 -6.05 1.49 2.88
N MET A 10 -6.72 1.91 3.95
CA MET A 10 -8.11 1.60 4.22
C MET A 10 -8.82 2.82 4.80
N CYS A 11 -10.12 2.91 4.58
CA CYS A 11 -10.98 3.88 5.26
C CYS A 11 -11.75 3.21 6.39
N ILE A 12 -11.71 3.79 7.58
CA ILE A 12 -12.48 3.36 8.75
C ILE A 12 -13.60 4.37 8.99
N ARG A 13 -14.82 3.89 9.15
CA ARG A 13 -16.02 4.70 9.32
C ARG A 13 -16.75 4.29 10.59
N ASP A 14 -17.36 5.28 11.25
CA ASP A 14 -18.26 5.08 12.36
C ASP A 14 -19.60 4.52 11.84
N SER A 15 -20.00 3.34 12.31
CA SER A 15 -21.23 2.67 11.88
C SER A 15 -22.50 3.18 12.60
N GLY A 16 -22.34 3.96 13.67
CA GLY A 16 -23.47 4.50 14.45
C GLY A 16 -24.13 5.73 13.84
N ASN A 17 -23.63 6.26 12.74
CA ASN A 17 -24.17 7.45 12.09
C ASN A 17 -24.83 7.10 10.74
N MET A 18 -26.06 7.51 10.55
CA MET A 18 -26.84 7.37 9.30
C MET A 18 -26.28 8.21 8.13
N GLY A 19 -25.04 8.54 8.11
CA GLY A 19 -24.33 9.23 7.04
C GLY A 19 -22.84 8.92 7.16
N HIS A 20 -22.24 8.64 6.05
CA HIS A 20 -20.79 8.45 5.98
C HIS A 20 -20.08 9.78 6.27
N ARG A 21 -19.90 10.10 7.53
CA ARG A 21 -19.08 11.26 7.92
C ARG A 21 -17.67 10.79 8.19
N PRO A 22 -16.72 11.11 7.30
CA PRO A 22 -15.30 10.91 7.60
C PRO A 22 -14.91 11.79 8.79
N GLY A 23 -13.97 11.35 9.60
CA GLY A 23 -13.38 12.17 10.65
C GLY A 23 -12.75 13.45 10.10
N VAL A 24 -12.38 14.36 10.97
CA VAL A 24 -11.68 15.59 10.60
C VAL A 24 -10.36 15.23 9.90
N LYS A 25 -10.04 15.92 8.81
CA LYS A 25 -8.77 15.77 8.10
C LYS A 25 -7.63 16.30 8.97
N GLY A 26 -6.91 15.39 9.65
CA GLY A 26 -5.85 15.72 10.61
C GLY A 26 -4.45 15.84 10.00
N GLY A 27 -4.32 15.65 8.69
CA GLY A 27 -3.03 15.66 7.99
C GLY A 27 -2.40 14.27 7.90
N TYR A 28 -1.17 14.22 7.37
CA TYR A 28 -0.37 13.01 7.20
C TYR A 28 0.49 12.76 8.44
N PHE A 29 0.44 11.55 9.00
CA PHE A 29 1.12 11.18 10.25
C PHE A 29 0.77 12.06 11.46
N PRO A 30 -0.51 12.39 11.73
CA PRO A 30 -0.85 13.06 12.98
C PRO A 30 -0.57 12.13 14.16
N VAL A 31 -0.47 12.74 15.34
CA VAL A 31 -0.36 12.01 16.62
C VAL A 31 -1.62 12.25 17.46
N PRO A 32 -1.93 11.40 18.43
CA PRO A 32 -3.02 11.67 19.38
C PRO A 32 -2.86 13.03 20.08
N PRO A 33 -3.95 13.75 20.37
CA PRO A 33 -5.37 13.36 20.21
C PRO A 33 -5.94 13.58 18.82
N VAL A 34 -5.21 14.19 17.89
CA VAL A 34 -5.66 14.44 16.51
C VAL A 34 -5.87 13.12 15.75
N ASP A 35 -4.96 12.17 15.95
CA ASP A 35 -5.11 10.80 15.44
C ASP A 35 -6.05 9.98 16.32
N SER A 36 -7.34 10.11 16.12
CA SER A 36 -8.37 9.34 16.85
C SER A 36 -8.43 7.86 16.44
N GLY A 37 -7.68 7.44 15.42
CA GLY A 37 -7.67 6.07 14.92
C GLY A 37 -6.47 5.23 15.39
N GLN A 38 -5.61 5.77 16.24
CA GLN A 38 -4.40 5.05 16.68
C GLN A 38 -4.74 3.75 17.40
N ASP A 39 -5.69 3.76 18.34
CA ASP A 39 -6.02 2.59 19.15
C ASP A 39 -6.55 1.44 18.30
N ILE A 40 -7.48 1.72 17.40
CA ILE A 40 -8.03 0.69 16.50
C ILE A 40 -6.97 0.11 15.56
N ARG A 41 -6.02 0.93 15.08
CA ARG A 41 -4.90 0.40 14.27
C ARG A 41 -3.93 -0.43 15.10
N SER A 42 -3.67 -0.02 16.33
CA SER A 42 -2.83 -0.78 17.26
C SER A 42 -3.43 -2.15 17.56
N GLU A 43 -4.74 -2.21 17.79
CA GLU A 43 -5.47 -3.48 17.95
C GLU A 43 -5.39 -4.34 16.69
N MET A 44 -5.59 -3.76 15.50
CA MET A 44 -5.41 -4.49 14.23
C MET A 44 -4.03 -5.10 14.10
N VAL A 45 -2.98 -4.36 14.47
CA VAL A 45 -1.60 -4.86 14.43
C VAL A 45 -1.38 -5.97 15.46
N SER A 46 -1.94 -5.86 16.66
CA SER A 46 -1.86 -6.89 17.71
C SER A 46 -2.51 -8.20 17.21
N VAL A 47 -3.76 -8.13 16.79
CA VAL A 47 -4.51 -9.30 16.27
C VAL A 47 -3.79 -9.95 15.09
N LEU A 48 -3.29 -9.16 14.14
CA LEU A 48 -2.55 -9.68 13.00
C LEU A 48 -1.24 -10.35 13.42
N SER A 49 -0.55 -9.79 14.42
CA SER A 49 0.67 -10.39 14.98
C SER A 49 0.38 -11.72 15.67
N ASP A 50 -0.71 -11.82 16.42
CA ASP A 50 -1.16 -13.06 17.05
C ASP A 50 -1.56 -14.13 16.01
N MET A 51 -2.03 -13.69 14.84
CA MET A 51 -2.29 -14.57 13.68
C MET A 51 -1.01 -14.90 12.89
N ASN A 52 0.17 -14.57 13.39
CA ASN A 52 1.47 -14.72 12.70
C ASN A 52 1.58 -13.97 11.37
N VAL A 53 0.82 -12.91 11.17
CA VAL A 53 0.99 -11.99 10.03
C VAL A 53 2.04 -10.94 10.38
N PRO A 54 3.20 -10.93 9.72
CA PRO A 54 4.30 -10.05 10.11
C PRO A 54 4.02 -8.58 9.76
N MET A 55 3.75 -7.77 10.77
CA MET A 55 3.47 -6.34 10.64
C MET A 55 4.75 -5.50 10.78
N GLU A 56 4.83 -4.37 10.06
CA GLU A 56 5.96 -3.44 10.11
C GLU A 56 5.61 -2.13 10.83
N LYS A 57 4.53 -1.50 10.43
CA LYS A 57 4.11 -0.18 10.93
C LYS A 57 2.64 0.09 10.64
N HIS A 58 2.11 1.13 11.30
CA HIS A 58 0.82 1.70 10.94
C HIS A 58 0.83 3.22 11.13
N HIS A 59 -0.03 3.93 10.40
CA HIS A 59 -0.20 5.37 10.55
C HIS A 59 -1.54 5.83 9.97
N HIS A 60 -1.94 7.06 10.31
CA HIS A 60 -3.03 7.77 9.67
C HIS A 60 -2.55 8.37 8.36
N GLU A 61 -3.33 8.21 7.30
CA GLU A 61 -3.06 8.75 5.97
C GLU A 61 -3.66 10.16 5.77
N VAL A 62 -3.51 10.70 4.57
CA VAL A 62 -3.88 12.09 4.24
C VAL A 62 -5.38 12.33 4.34
N ALA A 63 -6.20 11.42 3.82
CA ALA A 63 -7.66 11.59 3.83
C ALA A 63 -8.25 11.35 5.21
N PRO A 64 -9.41 11.97 5.54
CA PRO A 64 -10.13 11.70 6.77
C PRO A 64 -10.43 10.21 6.93
N ALA A 65 -10.19 9.68 8.13
CA ALA A 65 -10.39 8.27 8.47
C ALA A 65 -9.66 7.27 7.54
N GLN A 66 -8.62 7.71 6.84
CA GLN A 66 -7.77 6.87 6.02
C GLN A 66 -6.57 6.40 6.84
N HIS A 67 -6.32 5.10 6.83
CA HIS A 67 -5.26 4.46 7.60
C HIS A 67 -4.43 3.55 6.71
N GLU A 68 -3.16 3.41 7.05
CA GLU A 68 -2.23 2.49 6.41
C GLU A 68 -1.63 1.54 7.43
N LEU A 69 -1.60 0.25 7.10
CA LEU A 69 -0.84 -0.77 7.80
C LEU A 69 0.13 -1.41 6.81
N GLY A 70 1.39 -1.51 7.20
CA GLY A 70 2.46 -2.11 6.41
C GLY A 70 2.77 -3.54 6.85
N LEU A 71 2.79 -4.46 5.90
CA LEU A 71 3.28 -5.82 6.10
C LEU A 71 4.79 -5.85 5.91
N LYS A 72 5.52 -6.60 6.74
CA LYS A 72 6.93 -6.91 6.49
C LYS A 72 7.06 -7.65 5.16
N PHE A 73 8.25 -7.57 4.56
CA PHE A 73 8.48 -8.29 3.32
C PHE A 73 8.48 -9.81 3.55
N GLY A 74 7.99 -10.54 2.55
CA GLY A 74 7.94 -12.00 2.57
C GLY A 74 7.97 -12.57 1.16
N THR A 75 7.80 -13.87 1.01
CA THR A 75 7.66 -14.49 -0.31
C THR A 75 6.39 -14.03 -1.00
N LEU A 76 6.30 -14.25 -2.30
CA LEU A 76 5.13 -13.86 -3.08
C LEU A 76 3.84 -14.51 -2.56
N ILE A 77 3.90 -15.83 -2.31
CA ILE A 77 2.73 -16.61 -1.91
C ILE A 77 2.33 -16.26 -0.48
N ASP A 78 3.26 -16.35 0.47
CA ASP A 78 2.98 -16.03 1.88
C ASP A 78 2.40 -14.62 2.04
N THR A 79 2.94 -13.64 1.29
CA THR A 79 2.42 -12.27 1.36
C THR A 79 1.03 -12.16 0.73
N ALA A 80 0.71 -12.94 -0.30
CA ALA A 80 -0.61 -12.96 -0.88
C ALA A 80 -1.65 -13.53 0.10
N ASP A 81 -1.31 -14.62 0.79
CA ASP A 81 -2.16 -15.24 1.81
C ASP A 81 -2.33 -14.30 3.01
N ASN A 82 -1.23 -13.70 3.49
CA ASN A 82 -1.27 -12.72 4.58
C ASN A 82 -2.16 -11.51 4.26
N VAL A 83 -2.29 -11.10 3.00
CA VAL A 83 -3.22 -10.03 2.62
C VAL A 83 -4.67 -10.45 2.78
N GLN A 84 -5.03 -11.71 2.61
CA GLN A 84 -6.40 -12.18 2.86
C GLN A 84 -6.70 -12.15 4.38
N LEU A 85 -5.79 -12.69 5.19
CA LEU A 85 -5.89 -12.62 6.65
C LEU A 85 -5.95 -11.17 7.15
N TYR A 86 -5.10 -10.30 6.62
CA TYR A 86 -5.10 -8.87 6.90
C TYR A 86 -6.47 -8.22 6.64
N LYS A 87 -7.08 -8.47 5.48
CA LYS A 87 -8.40 -7.91 5.16
C LYS A 87 -9.47 -8.40 6.12
N TYR A 88 -9.44 -9.68 6.44
CA TYR A 88 -10.37 -10.29 7.39
C TYR A 88 -10.23 -9.65 8.78
N ALA A 89 -9.02 -9.62 9.35
CA ALA A 89 -8.76 -9.06 10.66
C ALA A 89 -9.15 -7.59 10.76
N VAL A 90 -8.83 -6.78 9.75
CA VAL A 90 -9.20 -5.36 9.70
C VAL A 90 -10.72 -5.17 9.76
N HIS A 91 -11.49 -5.96 9.02
CA HIS A 91 -12.95 -5.88 9.07
C HIS A 91 -13.50 -6.32 10.43
N MET A 92 -12.96 -7.38 11.03
CA MET A 92 -13.43 -7.89 12.32
C MET A 92 -13.09 -6.93 13.46
N VAL A 93 -11.87 -6.38 13.49
CA VAL A 93 -11.49 -5.38 14.50
C VAL A 93 -12.31 -4.09 14.32
N ALA A 94 -12.52 -3.62 13.09
CA ALA A 94 -13.38 -2.46 12.88
C ALA A 94 -14.80 -2.71 13.41
N HIS A 95 -15.36 -3.88 13.17
CA HIS A 95 -16.68 -4.27 13.67
C HIS A 95 -16.74 -4.27 15.20
N SER A 96 -15.72 -4.80 15.90
CA SER A 96 -15.69 -4.81 17.38
C SER A 96 -15.65 -3.40 18.00
N TYR A 97 -15.17 -2.41 17.26
CA TYR A 97 -15.19 -1.00 17.62
C TYR A 97 -16.49 -0.26 17.18
N GLY A 98 -17.50 -0.99 16.72
CA GLY A 98 -18.73 -0.38 16.18
C GLY A 98 -18.50 0.42 14.90
N LYS A 99 -17.48 0.08 14.12
CA LYS A 99 -17.07 0.78 12.89
C LYS A 99 -17.09 -0.15 11.70
N THR A 100 -17.04 0.42 10.51
CA THR A 100 -16.86 -0.31 9.26
C THR A 100 -15.56 0.11 8.60
N SER A 101 -14.91 -0.81 7.89
CA SER A 101 -13.72 -0.55 7.08
C SER A 101 -13.96 -0.91 5.63
N THR A 102 -13.27 -0.24 4.73
CA THR A 102 -13.34 -0.53 3.29
C THR A 102 -11.96 -0.42 2.65
N PHE A 103 -11.70 -1.31 1.70
CA PHE A 103 -10.52 -1.27 0.82
C PHE A 103 -10.85 -0.73 -0.57
N MET A 104 -11.97 -0.03 -0.69
CA MET A 104 -12.40 0.60 -1.94
C MET A 104 -11.36 1.62 -2.41
N PRO A 105 -10.93 1.58 -3.67
CA PRO A 105 -9.87 2.47 -4.18
C PRO A 105 -10.19 3.97 -4.08
N LYS A 106 -11.44 4.37 -4.27
CA LYS A 106 -11.90 5.76 -4.13
C LYS A 106 -13.19 5.81 -3.32
N PRO A 107 -13.10 5.73 -1.97
CA PRO A 107 -14.27 5.65 -1.11
C PRO A 107 -15.00 7.01 -0.95
N VAL A 108 -14.26 8.12 -1.10
CA VAL A 108 -14.79 9.48 -0.96
C VAL A 108 -14.47 10.26 -2.23
N ALA A 109 -15.50 10.82 -2.87
CA ALA A 109 -15.34 11.69 -4.02
C ALA A 109 -14.63 12.99 -3.60
N GLY A 110 -13.70 13.48 -4.41
CA GLY A 110 -12.97 14.73 -4.13
C GLY A 110 -11.90 14.63 -3.02
N ASP A 111 -11.56 13.44 -2.54
CA ASP A 111 -10.49 13.22 -1.57
C ASP A 111 -9.51 12.14 -2.03
N ASN A 112 -8.45 11.87 -1.25
CA ASN A 112 -7.44 10.87 -1.59
C ASN A 112 -8.06 9.46 -1.67
N GLY A 113 -7.53 8.64 -2.58
CA GLY A 113 -7.90 7.24 -2.72
C GLY A 113 -6.98 6.31 -1.93
N SER A 114 -7.38 5.06 -1.82
CA SER A 114 -6.63 4.00 -1.15
C SER A 114 -5.96 3.09 -2.17
N GLY A 115 -4.64 2.95 -2.08
CA GLY A 115 -3.84 2.07 -2.92
C GLY A 115 -3.29 0.87 -2.17
N MET A 116 -2.95 -0.16 -2.90
CA MET A 116 -2.15 -1.28 -2.39
C MET A 116 -0.77 -1.24 -3.04
N HIS A 117 0.13 -0.43 -2.50
CA HIS A 117 1.48 -0.33 -3.05
C HIS A 117 2.27 -1.62 -2.82
N VAL A 118 2.80 -2.18 -3.90
CA VAL A 118 3.51 -3.46 -3.85
C VAL A 118 5.01 -3.22 -4.07
N HIS A 119 5.78 -3.35 -2.99
CA HIS A 119 7.24 -3.33 -3.07
C HIS A 119 7.76 -4.69 -3.51
N GLN A 120 8.63 -4.72 -4.49
CA GLN A 120 9.11 -5.94 -5.13
C GLN A 120 10.63 -5.93 -5.30
N SER A 121 11.25 -7.08 -5.07
CA SER A 121 12.66 -7.36 -5.40
C SER A 121 12.82 -8.83 -5.76
N ILE A 122 13.83 -9.14 -6.57
CA ILE A 122 14.17 -10.52 -6.95
C ILE A 122 15.45 -10.91 -6.26
N TRP A 123 15.47 -12.14 -5.77
CA TRP A 123 16.61 -12.72 -5.08
C TRP A 123 16.96 -14.09 -5.68
N LYS A 124 18.25 -14.39 -5.77
CA LYS A 124 18.75 -15.70 -6.19
C LYS A 124 19.86 -16.14 -5.24
N SER A 125 19.71 -17.32 -4.65
CA SER A 125 20.70 -17.89 -3.70
C SER A 125 21.11 -16.89 -2.60
N GLY A 126 20.15 -16.20 -1.99
CA GLY A 126 20.38 -15.22 -0.92
C GLY A 126 20.95 -13.86 -1.38
N LYS A 127 21.15 -13.65 -2.68
CA LYS A 127 21.67 -12.38 -3.22
C LYS A 127 20.58 -11.54 -3.85
N PRO A 128 20.47 -10.23 -3.55
CA PRO A 128 19.53 -9.32 -4.19
C PRO A 128 19.98 -9.07 -5.64
N LEU A 129 19.05 -9.21 -6.59
CA LEU A 129 19.35 -9.00 -8.02
C LEU A 129 19.02 -7.56 -8.49
N PHE A 130 18.42 -6.73 -7.65
CA PHE A 130 18.01 -5.37 -8.02
C PHE A 130 19.05 -4.30 -7.74
N ALA A 131 20.07 -4.60 -6.92
CA ALA A 131 21.18 -3.68 -6.68
C ALA A 131 22.18 -3.70 -7.83
N GLY A 132 22.66 -2.52 -8.24
CA GLY A 132 23.62 -2.35 -9.31
C GLY A 132 24.14 -0.92 -9.40
N ASN A 133 24.67 -0.54 -10.57
CA ASN A 133 25.31 0.75 -10.79
C ASN A 133 24.55 1.62 -11.82
N GLU A 134 23.37 1.17 -12.26
CA GLU A 134 22.52 1.92 -13.17
C GLU A 134 21.66 2.97 -12.45
N TYR A 135 20.69 3.53 -13.13
CA TYR A 135 19.80 4.57 -12.58
C TYR A 135 19.27 4.22 -11.18
N ALA A 136 19.48 5.13 -10.23
CA ALA A 136 19.09 4.99 -8.82
C ALA A 136 19.72 3.78 -8.10
N ASP A 137 20.96 3.40 -8.49
CA ASP A 137 21.72 2.25 -8.02
C ASP A 137 20.97 0.91 -8.22
N LEU A 138 20.21 0.82 -9.28
CA LEU A 138 19.59 -0.43 -9.72
C LEU A 138 20.52 -1.21 -10.65
N SER A 139 20.23 -2.49 -10.79
CA SER A 139 20.84 -3.34 -11.81
C SER A 139 20.08 -3.26 -13.13
N GLU A 140 20.72 -3.65 -14.23
CA GLU A 140 20.07 -3.85 -15.52
C GLU A 140 18.85 -4.80 -15.42
N THR A 141 18.96 -5.87 -14.62
CA THR A 141 17.84 -6.79 -14.33
C THR A 141 16.64 -6.06 -13.73
N ALA A 142 16.86 -5.11 -12.81
CA ALA A 142 15.79 -4.32 -12.23
C ALA A 142 15.14 -3.40 -13.27
N LEU A 143 15.94 -2.79 -14.15
CA LEU A 143 15.42 -1.94 -15.23
C LEU A 143 14.60 -2.72 -16.24
N PHE A 144 15.03 -3.91 -16.64
CA PHE A 144 14.24 -4.82 -17.49
C PHE A 144 12.94 -5.25 -16.80
N TYR A 145 12.99 -5.53 -15.50
CA TYR A 145 11.80 -5.85 -14.72
C TYR A 145 10.77 -4.71 -14.75
N ILE A 146 11.23 -3.47 -14.51
CA ILE A 146 10.39 -2.25 -14.61
C ILE A 146 9.83 -2.10 -16.03
N GLY A 147 10.67 -2.27 -17.05
CA GLY A 147 10.27 -2.20 -18.45
C GLY A 147 9.17 -3.22 -18.77
N GLY A 148 9.28 -4.43 -18.24
CA GLY A 148 8.24 -5.47 -18.37
C GLY A 148 6.92 -5.07 -17.72
N ILE A 149 6.95 -4.49 -16.52
CA ILE A 149 5.73 -3.98 -15.85
C ILE A 149 5.07 -2.87 -16.66
N ILE A 150 5.84 -1.90 -17.14
CA ILE A 150 5.32 -0.80 -17.94
C ILE A 150 4.73 -1.31 -19.25
N LYS A 151 5.44 -2.21 -19.95
CA LYS A 151 4.97 -2.82 -21.20
C LYS A 151 3.65 -3.55 -21.04
N HIS A 152 3.47 -4.25 -19.92
CA HIS A 152 2.30 -5.08 -19.64
C HIS A 152 1.28 -4.42 -18.70
N ALA A 153 1.42 -3.13 -18.39
CA ALA A 153 0.60 -2.43 -17.41
C ALA A 153 -0.90 -2.54 -17.68
N LYS A 154 -1.34 -2.47 -18.93
CA LYS A 154 -2.76 -2.62 -19.29
C LYS A 154 -3.29 -4.01 -18.91
N ALA A 155 -2.55 -5.07 -19.20
CA ALA A 155 -2.93 -6.44 -18.82
C ALA A 155 -2.89 -6.64 -17.29
N ILE A 156 -1.89 -6.09 -16.62
CA ILE A 156 -1.76 -6.15 -15.16
C ILE A 156 -2.95 -5.43 -14.50
N ASN A 157 -3.37 -4.29 -15.03
CA ASN A 157 -4.51 -3.53 -14.51
C ASN A 157 -5.84 -4.29 -14.57
N ALA A 158 -6.02 -5.20 -15.51
CA ALA A 158 -7.22 -6.06 -15.55
C ALA A 158 -7.39 -6.90 -14.27
N PHE A 159 -6.28 -7.24 -13.61
CA PHE A 159 -6.29 -8.01 -12.36
C PHE A 159 -6.15 -7.12 -11.11
N THR A 160 -5.33 -6.07 -11.17
CA THR A 160 -5.03 -5.23 -10.01
C THR A 160 -6.03 -4.10 -9.81
N ASN A 161 -6.72 -3.68 -10.87
CA ASN A 161 -7.71 -2.61 -10.88
C ASN A 161 -9.02 -3.06 -11.55
N PRO A 162 -9.72 -4.07 -10.98
CA PRO A 162 -10.80 -4.78 -11.68
C PRO A 162 -12.13 -4.02 -11.69
N SER A 163 -12.25 -2.92 -10.94
CA SER A 163 -13.51 -2.18 -10.82
C SER A 163 -13.43 -0.79 -11.47
N THR A 164 -14.59 -0.24 -11.85
CA THR A 164 -14.69 1.15 -12.31
C THR A 164 -14.24 2.15 -11.24
N ASN A 165 -14.41 1.80 -9.96
CA ASN A 165 -13.94 2.63 -8.86
C ASN A 165 -12.40 2.69 -8.78
N SER A 166 -11.70 1.64 -9.21
CA SER A 166 -10.23 1.63 -9.27
C SER A 166 -9.69 2.79 -10.10
N TYR A 167 -10.31 3.07 -11.23
CA TYR A 167 -9.88 4.15 -12.14
C TYR A 167 -10.28 5.55 -11.65
N LYS A 168 -11.27 5.67 -10.77
CA LYS A 168 -11.58 6.93 -10.09
C LYS A 168 -10.49 7.38 -9.13
N ARG A 169 -9.64 6.45 -8.66
CA ARG A 169 -8.47 6.77 -7.85
C ARG A 169 -7.32 7.36 -8.70
N LEU A 170 -7.13 6.86 -9.92
CA LEU A 170 -5.99 7.20 -10.79
C LEU A 170 -6.21 8.54 -11.50
N VAL A 171 -6.35 9.62 -10.72
CA VAL A 171 -6.57 10.98 -11.22
C VAL A 171 -5.54 11.94 -10.62
N PRO A 172 -5.13 13.01 -11.36
CA PRO A 172 -4.17 13.99 -10.87
C PRO A 172 -4.64 14.70 -9.60
N GLY A 173 -3.67 15.14 -8.78
CA GLY A 173 -3.93 15.98 -7.59
C GLY A 173 -4.20 15.23 -6.29
N PHE A 174 -4.27 13.90 -6.30
CA PHE A 174 -4.56 13.07 -5.12
C PHE A 174 -3.48 12.03 -4.80
N GLU A 175 -2.21 12.34 -5.09
CA GLU A 175 -1.05 11.45 -4.88
C GLU A 175 -1.12 10.10 -5.60
N ALA A 176 -2.06 9.93 -6.52
CA ALA A 176 -2.19 8.73 -7.32
C ALA A 176 -1.16 8.69 -8.46
N PRO A 177 -0.69 7.51 -8.88
CA PRO A 177 0.23 7.35 -9.99
C PRO A 177 -0.51 7.51 -11.33
N VAL A 178 -0.44 8.69 -11.92
CA VAL A 178 -1.10 9.00 -13.20
C VAL A 178 -0.17 8.86 -14.40
N LEU A 179 1.14 8.74 -14.17
CA LEU A 179 2.15 8.61 -15.21
C LEU A 179 2.63 7.15 -15.27
N LEU A 180 2.44 6.51 -16.42
CA LEU A 180 2.99 5.19 -16.68
C LEU A 180 4.49 5.32 -16.99
N ALA A 181 5.26 5.60 -15.95
CA ALA A 181 6.70 5.82 -15.99
C ALA A 181 7.35 5.26 -14.72
N TYR A 182 8.66 5.23 -14.70
CA TYR A 182 9.42 4.97 -13.48
C TYR A 182 10.24 6.18 -13.07
N SER A 183 10.44 6.35 -11.78
CA SER A 183 11.25 7.46 -11.27
C SER A 183 11.76 7.17 -9.86
N SER A 184 12.96 7.69 -9.56
CA SER A 184 13.51 7.69 -8.22
C SER A 184 12.76 8.70 -7.35
N ARG A 185 12.25 8.24 -6.19
CA ARG A 185 11.60 9.04 -5.14
C ARG A 185 10.30 9.76 -5.54
N ASN A 186 9.86 9.71 -6.78
CA ASN A 186 8.66 10.40 -7.25
C ASN A 186 7.41 9.57 -7.00
N ARG A 187 6.44 10.11 -6.24
CA ARG A 187 5.19 9.44 -5.90
C ARG A 187 4.15 9.43 -7.03
N SER A 188 4.31 10.28 -8.04
CA SER A 188 3.41 10.34 -9.20
C SER A 188 3.74 9.31 -10.28
N ALA A 189 4.90 8.65 -10.20
CA ALA A 189 5.28 7.58 -11.11
C ALA A 189 4.60 6.25 -10.73
N SER A 190 4.15 5.50 -11.73
CA SER A 190 3.55 4.17 -11.54
C SER A 190 4.54 3.17 -10.95
N CYS A 191 5.82 3.28 -11.31
CA CYS A 191 6.92 2.51 -10.75
C CYS A 191 7.87 3.45 -10.01
N ARG A 192 7.78 3.50 -8.68
CA ARG A 192 8.71 4.29 -7.87
C ARG A 192 9.90 3.45 -7.43
N ILE A 193 11.09 4.03 -7.43
CA ILE A 193 12.30 3.44 -6.86
C ILE A 193 12.55 4.12 -5.52
N PRO A 194 12.19 3.50 -4.39
CA PRO A 194 12.43 4.08 -3.07
C PRO A 194 13.94 4.15 -2.77
N PHE A 195 14.33 5.17 -2.02
CA PHE A 195 15.69 5.25 -1.50
C PHE A 195 16.00 4.04 -0.60
N ALA A 196 17.19 3.46 -0.77
CA ALA A 196 17.70 2.42 0.09
C ALA A 196 19.22 2.57 0.21
N GLN A 197 19.71 2.54 1.45
CA GLN A 197 21.14 2.63 1.75
C GLN A 197 21.89 1.33 1.43
N SER A 198 21.24 0.19 1.67
CA SER A 198 21.85 -1.13 1.44
C SER A 198 21.41 -1.73 0.11
N SER A 199 22.24 -2.57 -0.47
CA SER A 199 21.92 -3.37 -1.66
C SER A 199 20.71 -4.28 -1.43
N SER A 200 20.58 -4.85 -0.24
CA SER A 200 19.44 -5.69 0.14
C SER A 200 18.11 -4.93 0.20
N GLY A 201 18.14 -3.63 0.40
CA GLY A 201 16.97 -2.77 0.42
C GLY A 201 16.49 -2.30 -0.96
N LYS A 202 17.29 -2.53 -2.03
CA LYS A 202 16.92 -2.08 -3.39
C LYS A 202 15.67 -2.83 -3.89
N ARG A 203 14.68 -2.06 -4.32
CA ARG A 203 13.36 -2.57 -4.69
C ARG A 203 12.64 -1.59 -5.61
N VAL A 204 11.61 -2.07 -6.26
CA VAL A 204 10.66 -1.26 -7.02
C VAL A 204 9.32 -1.28 -6.29
N GLU A 205 8.66 -0.15 -6.23
CA GLU A 205 7.31 0.00 -5.70
C GLU A 205 6.34 0.21 -6.87
N ILE A 206 5.41 -0.71 -7.02
CA ILE A 206 4.32 -0.61 -7.99
C ILE A 206 3.14 0.06 -7.29
N ARG A 207 2.70 1.20 -7.80
CA ARG A 207 1.77 2.08 -7.11
C ARG A 207 0.35 2.10 -7.69
N PHE A 208 0.14 1.57 -8.88
CA PHE A 208 -1.18 1.60 -9.52
C PHE A 208 -2.20 0.55 -9.03
N PRO A 209 -1.80 -0.53 -8.32
CA PRO A 209 -2.77 -1.39 -7.63
C PRO A 209 -3.47 -0.70 -6.48
#